data_d64bef0d646ff592b60ed4c55dd11ce9
#
_entry.id   d64bef0d646ff592b60ed4c55dd11ce9
#
_cell.length_a   1.000
_cell.length_b   1.000
_cell.length_c   1.000
_cell.angle_alpha   90.00
_cell.angle_beta   90.00
_cell.angle_gamma   90.00
#
_symmetry.space_group_name_H-M   'P 1'
#
loop_
_entity.id
_entity.type
_entity.pdbx_description
1 polymer ?
#
loop_
_entity_poly.entity_id
_entity_poly.type
_entity_poly.pdbx_seq_one_letter_code
_entity_poly.pdbx_strand_id
1 'polypeptide(L)'
;MRRVFLLLIALFAWAGSARAADADTPGNLEELEEHIEKIRKAAGIPAIGIALVNEDGPYWIAGWGKADLKSGRAADADTLFRIGSISKMFAALSVLKLVEEGRLSLDDKVRDRVPDVQFENRWEETHPVRIAHLLEHTTGWDDIHFVEYAYSAPDTISIRDGLAVHPHSRTSRWPPGTRHSYCNSGSAVAAYIVETVTGKRFEDYVAETFFAPLGMSSTSYFKTTLYDERGATLYQGISPQPYWGILLRPAGSINSSARDMAQFVHFLLHRRSAAGAPLVSSASIDRMETPATTLGAAAGITSGYGLANFTSGYRANQVAFHGHNGGVMGGLSELVYSKELGQGYALMINSGNAGAFGQISDLLRGYLLREYVPPAPASSPLPASFKELDGHYQAVNHRQHALRFLVAPFAVMKITHDEQFLHRSPLFGSWVSSDRASSEKVLIDAWHGLPAIARVEDPLEGGAVQVGSDLFVRIPTWIVFARFIVFGLLILMTLVGFVIFLVWCSRRFRKQPKTDDHRLWLRATPLIASAALFAFLILLALSGAFITQVGAITPLSVAIFLLSLAYPILAAWVVIQLYISRDRMNFPYWYAVAFAIVHQLVAGYLVTNGAFAFKTWA
;
A
#
# COMPACT_ATOMS: atom_id res chain seq x y z
N MET A 1 -21.69 10.80 -6.27
CA MET A 1 -21.67 9.34 -6.18
C MET A 1 -20.52 8.69 -6.98
N ARG A 2 -20.22 9.06 -8.24
CA ARG A 2 -19.08 8.50 -9.00
C ARG A 2 -17.69 8.72 -8.32
N ARG A 3 -17.46 9.83 -7.59
CA ARG A 3 -16.17 10.15 -6.94
C ARG A 3 -15.92 9.41 -5.62
N VAL A 4 -16.96 8.98 -4.91
CA VAL A 4 -16.85 8.21 -3.65
C VAL A 4 -16.52 6.73 -3.93
N PHE A 5 -17.05 6.18 -5.04
CA PHE A 5 -16.72 4.82 -5.49
C PHE A 5 -15.27 4.72 -5.98
N LEU A 6 -14.71 5.80 -6.55
CA LEU A 6 -13.33 5.87 -7.02
C LEU A 6 -12.29 5.96 -5.88
N LEU A 7 -12.65 6.47 -4.70
CA LEU A 7 -11.73 6.53 -3.54
C LEU A 7 -11.57 5.16 -2.85
N LEU A 8 -12.63 4.35 -2.80
CA LEU A 8 -12.53 2.94 -2.39
C LEU A 8 -11.71 2.11 -3.40
N ILE A 9 -11.85 2.41 -4.69
CA ILE A 9 -11.07 1.78 -5.76
C ILE A 9 -9.60 2.23 -5.73
N ALA A 10 -9.27 3.46 -5.32
CA ALA A 10 -7.88 3.94 -5.25
C ALA A 10 -7.06 3.25 -4.14
N LEU A 11 -7.70 2.77 -3.07
CA LEU A 11 -7.07 1.88 -2.09
C LEU A 11 -6.85 0.45 -2.65
N PHE A 12 -7.59 0.08 -3.71
CA PHE A 12 -7.53 -1.22 -4.39
C PHE A 12 -6.82 -1.17 -5.75
N ALA A 13 -6.60 0.01 -6.32
CA ALA A 13 -6.09 0.17 -7.68
C ALA A 13 -4.58 -0.13 -7.85
N TRP A 14 -3.94 -0.66 -6.81
CA TRP A 14 -2.54 -1.11 -6.94
C TRP A 14 -2.40 -2.55 -7.47
N ALA A 15 -3.50 -3.28 -7.60
CA ALA A 15 -3.50 -4.65 -8.10
C ALA A 15 -4.06 -4.82 -9.53
N GLY A 16 -4.30 -3.75 -10.25
CA GLY A 16 -4.90 -3.83 -11.56
C GLY A 16 -4.75 -2.55 -12.37
N SER A 17 -3.53 -2.23 -12.82
CA SER A 17 -3.40 -1.35 -13.97
C SER A 17 -4.11 -2.02 -15.14
N ALA A 18 -5.32 -1.54 -15.42
CA ALA A 18 -6.01 -1.84 -16.66
C ALA A 18 -5.01 -1.62 -17.80
N ARG A 19 -4.86 -2.64 -18.63
CA ARG A 19 -4.17 -2.62 -19.91
C ARG A 19 -4.33 -1.24 -20.54
N ALA A 20 -3.34 -0.36 -20.39
CA ALA A 20 -3.18 0.74 -21.33
C ALA A 20 -2.99 0.04 -22.67
N ALA A 21 -3.86 0.35 -23.63
CA ALA A 21 -3.64 0.00 -25.02
C ALA A 21 -2.18 0.32 -25.35
N ASP A 22 -1.58 -0.45 -26.26
CA ASP A 22 -0.26 -0.18 -26.80
C ASP A 22 -0.15 1.31 -27.16
N ALA A 23 0.20 2.13 -26.19
CA ALA A 23 0.66 3.47 -26.47
C ALA A 23 1.97 3.27 -27.21
N ASP A 24 2.08 3.79 -28.39
CA ASP A 24 3.31 3.74 -29.19
C ASP A 24 4.47 4.09 -28.27
N THR A 25 5.35 3.12 -28.05
CA THR A 25 6.54 3.34 -27.22
C THR A 25 7.36 4.43 -27.89
N PRO A 26 7.68 5.56 -27.23
CA PRO A 26 8.44 6.63 -27.84
C PRO A 26 9.79 6.12 -28.37
N GLY A 27 10.10 6.42 -29.63
CA GLY A 27 11.35 5.98 -30.26
C GLY A 27 12.55 6.84 -29.88
N ASN A 28 12.30 8.07 -29.46
CA ASN A 28 13.33 9.06 -29.11
C ASN A 28 12.88 9.95 -27.95
N LEU A 29 13.79 10.78 -27.48
CA LEU A 29 13.56 11.65 -26.30
C LEU A 29 12.52 12.72 -26.56
N GLU A 30 12.45 13.30 -27.76
CA GLU A 30 11.49 14.34 -28.14
C GLU A 30 10.06 13.80 -28.11
N GLU A 31 9.82 12.62 -28.68
CA GLU A 31 8.53 11.94 -28.60
C GLU A 31 8.14 11.58 -27.17
N LEU A 32 9.10 11.13 -26.33
CA LEU A 32 8.87 10.85 -24.92
C LEU A 32 8.41 12.13 -24.18
N GLU A 33 9.10 13.25 -24.41
CA GLU A 33 8.75 14.52 -23.80
C GLU A 33 7.36 15.00 -24.23
N GLU A 34 7.03 14.91 -25.51
CA GLU A 34 5.72 15.27 -26.04
C GLU A 34 4.59 14.43 -25.40
N HIS A 35 4.79 13.12 -25.31
CA HIS A 35 3.80 12.22 -24.71
C HIS A 35 3.60 12.48 -23.22
N ILE A 36 4.69 12.70 -22.47
CA ILE A 36 4.60 13.03 -21.04
C ILE A 36 3.87 14.36 -20.85
N GLU A 37 4.20 15.39 -21.63
CA GLU A 37 3.57 16.71 -21.51
C GLU A 37 2.08 16.65 -21.90
N LYS A 38 1.71 15.85 -22.87
CA LYS A 38 0.31 15.59 -23.23
C LYS A 38 -0.46 14.97 -22.05
N ILE A 39 0.10 13.95 -21.40
CA ILE A 39 -0.52 13.32 -20.21
C ILE A 39 -0.60 14.34 -19.08
N ARG A 40 0.48 15.08 -18.79
CA ARG A 40 0.52 16.10 -17.75
C ARG A 40 -0.61 17.12 -17.90
N LYS A 41 -0.74 17.70 -19.11
CA LYS A 41 -1.79 18.69 -19.43
C LYS A 41 -3.19 18.10 -19.34
N ALA A 42 -3.42 16.93 -19.94
CA ALA A 42 -4.73 16.28 -19.94
C ALA A 42 -5.21 15.91 -18.53
N ALA A 43 -4.27 15.51 -17.66
CA ALA A 43 -4.54 15.12 -16.28
C ALA A 43 -4.53 16.29 -15.29
N GLY A 44 -4.17 17.50 -15.72
CA GLY A 44 -4.08 18.67 -14.87
C GLY A 44 -3.00 18.57 -13.80
N ILE A 45 -1.90 17.86 -14.07
CA ILE A 45 -0.75 17.79 -13.15
C ILE A 45 -0.02 19.13 -13.19
N PRO A 46 0.12 19.84 -12.04
CA PRO A 46 0.73 21.16 -12.06
C PRO A 46 2.19 21.13 -12.46
N ALA A 47 3.02 20.26 -11.86
CA ALA A 47 4.43 20.13 -12.18
C ALA A 47 4.92 18.68 -12.18
N ILE A 48 5.97 18.45 -12.99
CA ILE A 48 6.74 17.21 -13.07
C ILE A 48 8.22 17.55 -12.94
N GLY A 49 8.99 16.69 -12.26
CA GLY A 49 10.43 16.60 -12.31
C GLY A 49 10.84 15.20 -12.76
N ILE A 50 11.73 15.09 -13.75
CA ILE A 50 12.20 13.81 -14.32
C ILE A 50 13.71 13.85 -14.51
N ALA A 51 14.35 12.70 -14.30
CA ALA A 51 15.72 12.45 -14.71
C ALA A 51 15.81 11.09 -15.37
N LEU A 52 16.51 10.98 -16.49
CA LEU A 52 16.95 9.73 -17.13
C LEU A 52 18.45 9.61 -17.00
N VAL A 53 18.89 8.42 -16.65
CA VAL A 53 20.29 8.11 -16.32
C VAL A 53 20.68 6.82 -17.03
N ASN A 54 21.88 6.80 -17.61
CA ASN A 54 22.51 5.61 -18.17
C ASN A 54 23.88 5.37 -17.51
N GLU A 55 24.67 4.47 -18.07
CA GLU A 55 26.01 4.13 -17.56
C GLU A 55 26.98 5.31 -17.58
N ASP A 56 26.85 6.24 -18.52
CA ASP A 56 27.71 7.43 -18.63
C ASP A 56 27.28 8.56 -17.68
N GLY A 57 26.09 8.48 -17.09
CA GLY A 57 25.53 9.45 -16.18
C GLY A 57 24.15 9.95 -16.57
N PRO A 58 23.69 11.06 -15.94
CA PRO A 58 22.43 11.68 -16.32
C PRO A 58 22.51 12.26 -17.74
N TYR A 59 21.65 11.78 -18.63
CA TYR A 59 21.60 12.27 -20.02
C TYR A 59 20.37 13.15 -20.30
N TRP A 60 19.37 13.16 -19.40
CA TRP A 60 18.22 14.04 -19.50
C TRP A 60 17.66 14.35 -18.12
N ILE A 61 17.61 15.65 -17.77
CA ILE A 61 17.05 16.13 -16.52
C ILE A 61 16.13 17.31 -16.86
N ALA A 62 14.89 17.22 -16.46
CA ALA A 62 13.89 18.24 -16.79
C ALA A 62 12.90 18.49 -15.66
N GLY A 63 12.30 19.67 -15.68
CA GLY A 63 11.15 20.02 -14.88
C GLY A 63 10.19 20.90 -15.70
N TRP A 64 8.90 20.60 -15.63
CA TRP A 64 7.86 21.30 -16.38
C TRP A 64 6.67 21.69 -15.52
N GLY A 65 5.94 22.67 -16.02
CA GLY A 65 4.70 23.12 -15.43
C GLY A 65 4.90 24.15 -14.34
N LYS A 66 4.04 24.15 -13.33
CA LYS A 66 4.02 25.12 -12.23
C LYS A 66 4.33 24.44 -10.91
N ALA A 67 5.48 24.77 -10.33
CA ALA A 67 5.83 24.35 -8.98
C ALA A 67 4.84 24.93 -7.95
N ASP A 68 4.29 26.11 -8.21
CA ASP A 68 3.24 26.73 -7.41
C ASP A 68 2.20 27.40 -8.33
N LEU A 69 0.95 26.96 -8.23
CA LEU A 69 -0.14 27.51 -9.06
C LEU A 69 -0.53 28.94 -8.67
N LYS A 70 -0.40 29.29 -7.37
CA LYS A 70 -0.81 30.60 -6.87
C LYS A 70 0.14 31.71 -7.33
N SER A 71 1.45 31.50 -7.21
CA SER A 71 2.47 32.46 -7.65
C SER A 71 2.76 32.34 -9.14
N GLY A 72 2.39 31.22 -9.78
CA GLY A 72 2.75 30.93 -11.16
C GLY A 72 4.21 30.51 -11.34
N ARG A 73 4.95 30.21 -10.24
CA ARG A 73 6.36 29.80 -10.31
C ARG A 73 6.52 28.54 -11.16
N ALA A 74 7.39 28.63 -12.15
CA ALA A 74 7.69 27.50 -13.02
C ALA A 74 8.46 26.41 -12.27
N ALA A 75 8.28 25.17 -12.67
CA ALA A 75 9.13 24.07 -12.26
C ALA A 75 10.32 23.92 -13.22
N ASP A 76 11.45 23.49 -12.66
CA ASP A 76 12.70 23.21 -13.37
C ASP A 76 13.39 21.97 -12.78
N ALA A 77 14.59 21.65 -13.27
CA ALA A 77 15.38 20.51 -12.80
C ALA A 77 15.78 20.60 -11.31
N ASP A 78 15.79 21.80 -10.74
CA ASP A 78 16.20 22.10 -9.37
C ASP A 78 15.01 22.34 -8.43
N THR A 79 13.79 22.21 -8.92
CA THR A 79 12.57 22.28 -8.11
C THR A 79 12.54 21.11 -7.14
N LEU A 80 12.32 21.41 -5.84
CA LEU A 80 12.31 20.41 -4.79
C LEU A 80 10.92 19.77 -4.65
N PHE A 81 10.86 18.46 -4.83
CA PHE A 81 9.68 17.63 -4.60
C PHE A 81 9.88 16.82 -3.32
N ARG A 82 8.78 16.44 -2.68
CA ARG A 82 8.80 15.48 -1.59
C ARG A 82 8.82 14.07 -2.18
N ILE A 83 9.91 13.32 -1.93
CA ILE A 83 10.12 12.00 -2.55
C ILE A 83 9.51 10.84 -1.74
N GLY A 84 8.87 11.13 -0.61
CA GLY A 84 8.16 10.11 0.18
C GLY A 84 9.03 8.90 0.50
N SER A 85 8.48 7.71 0.32
CA SER A 85 9.10 6.46 0.78
C SER A 85 10.40 6.07 0.08
N ILE A 86 10.85 6.76 -0.97
CA ILE A 86 12.23 6.62 -1.49
C ILE A 86 13.25 6.90 -0.37
N SER A 87 12.88 7.71 0.63
CA SER A 87 13.68 7.97 1.84
C SER A 87 14.14 6.72 2.57
N LYS A 88 13.38 5.62 2.50
CA LYS A 88 13.71 4.35 3.15
C LYS A 88 14.97 3.69 2.60
N MET A 89 15.28 3.96 1.33
CA MET A 89 16.50 3.43 0.70
C MET A 89 17.75 3.91 1.41
N PHE A 90 17.76 5.15 1.93
CA PHE A 90 18.89 5.69 2.70
C PHE A 90 18.99 5.06 4.10
N ALA A 91 17.88 4.60 4.69
CA ALA A 91 17.93 3.82 5.92
C ALA A 91 18.59 2.45 5.68
N ALA A 92 18.25 1.78 4.59
CA ALA A 92 18.88 0.52 4.21
C ALA A 92 20.36 0.68 3.88
N LEU A 93 20.74 1.69 3.10
CA LEU A 93 22.13 1.99 2.77
C LEU A 93 22.95 2.32 4.04
N SER A 94 22.37 3.04 5.00
CA SER A 94 23.03 3.36 6.27
C SER A 94 23.30 2.11 7.11
N VAL A 95 22.33 1.22 7.20
CA VAL A 95 22.50 -0.08 7.88
C VAL A 95 23.56 -0.92 7.15
N LEU A 96 23.49 -1.03 5.82
CA LEU A 96 24.47 -1.81 5.03
C LEU A 96 25.90 -1.26 5.19
N LYS A 97 26.06 0.06 5.23
CA LYS A 97 27.34 0.70 5.52
C LYS A 97 27.92 0.25 6.86
N LEU A 98 27.11 0.22 7.90
CA LEU A 98 27.51 -0.23 9.24
C LEU A 98 27.73 -1.76 9.31
N VAL A 99 27.05 -2.53 8.47
CA VAL A 99 27.30 -3.98 8.32
C VAL A 99 28.69 -4.21 7.70
N GLU A 100 29.06 -3.47 6.64
CA GLU A 100 30.40 -3.54 6.04
C GLU A 100 31.52 -3.13 7.02
N GLU A 101 31.22 -2.18 7.91
CA GLU A 101 32.14 -1.76 8.98
C GLU A 101 32.22 -2.76 10.16
N GLY A 102 31.45 -3.86 10.11
CA GLY A 102 31.39 -4.86 11.16
C GLY A 102 30.73 -4.39 12.46
N ARG A 103 29.98 -3.29 12.43
CA ARG A 103 29.30 -2.67 13.59
C ARG A 103 27.89 -3.17 13.77
N LEU A 104 27.26 -3.69 12.70
CA LEU A 104 25.94 -4.30 12.69
C LEU A 104 25.97 -5.62 11.90
N SER A 105 24.95 -6.44 12.13
CA SER A 105 24.58 -7.55 11.26
C SER A 105 23.08 -7.42 10.88
N LEU A 106 22.71 -7.81 9.66
CA LEU A 106 21.30 -7.91 9.29
C LEU A 106 20.52 -8.91 10.15
N ASP A 107 21.24 -9.87 10.76
CA ASP A 107 20.70 -10.88 11.66
C ASP A 107 20.61 -10.44 13.12
N ASP A 108 21.12 -9.27 13.48
CA ASP A 108 21.00 -8.74 14.83
C ASP A 108 19.53 -8.62 15.25
N LYS A 109 19.26 -9.02 16.49
CA LYS A 109 17.94 -8.84 17.09
C LYS A 109 17.71 -7.37 17.39
N VAL A 110 16.57 -6.84 16.95
CA VAL A 110 16.20 -5.43 17.18
C VAL A 110 16.16 -5.09 18.66
N ARG A 111 15.65 -6.01 19.49
CA ARG A 111 15.54 -5.82 20.95
C ARG A 111 16.91 -5.62 21.63
N ASP A 112 17.95 -6.27 21.11
CA ASP A 112 19.30 -6.14 21.68
C ASP A 112 19.97 -4.81 21.31
N ARG A 113 19.59 -4.24 20.15
CA ARG A 113 20.17 -2.99 19.63
C ARG A 113 19.46 -1.72 20.15
N VAL A 114 18.15 -1.78 20.31
CA VAL A 114 17.30 -0.67 20.77
C VAL A 114 16.24 -1.18 21.75
N PRO A 115 16.65 -1.56 22.98
CA PRO A 115 15.76 -2.16 24.00
C PRO A 115 14.66 -1.20 24.47
N ASP A 116 14.82 0.09 24.27
CA ASP A 116 13.85 1.13 24.62
C ASP A 116 12.75 1.33 23.57
N VAL A 117 12.87 0.74 22.38
CA VAL A 117 11.80 0.73 21.39
C VAL A 117 10.75 -0.31 21.76
N GLN A 118 9.53 0.15 22.01
CA GLN A 118 8.41 -0.72 22.35
C GLN A 118 7.86 -1.41 21.12
N PHE A 119 7.80 -2.73 21.13
CA PHE A 119 7.09 -3.59 20.18
C PHE A 119 6.73 -4.93 20.82
N GLU A 120 5.72 -5.60 20.27
CA GLU A 120 5.25 -6.90 20.75
C GLU A 120 5.54 -7.99 19.70
N ASN A 121 6.13 -9.10 20.14
CA ASN A 121 6.35 -10.29 19.34
C ASN A 121 6.13 -11.54 20.20
N ARG A 122 5.02 -12.23 20.03
CA ARG A 122 4.72 -13.47 20.77
C ARG A 122 5.60 -14.65 20.35
N TRP A 123 6.36 -14.52 19.26
CA TRP A 123 7.31 -15.52 18.77
C TRP A 123 8.77 -15.14 19.02
N GLU A 124 9.05 -14.25 19.96
CA GLU A 124 10.38 -13.69 20.20
C GLU A 124 11.47 -14.76 20.40
N GLU A 125 11.13 -15.88 21.08
CA GLU A 125 12.08 -16.96 21.32
C GLU A 125 12.46 -17.74 20.05
N THR A 126 11.53 -17.95 19.14
CA THR A 126 11.72 -18.76 17.92
C THR A 126 11.95 -17.91 16.67
N HIS A 127 11.28 -16.75 16.58
CA HIS A 127 11.32 -15.83 15.45
C HIS A 127 11.50 -14.39 15.98
N PRO A 128 12.68 -14.03 16.51
CA PRO A 128 12.93 -12.67 16.96
C PRO A 128 12.89 -11.70 15.77
N VAL A 129 12.46 -10.46 16.03
CA VAL A 129 12.54 -9.41 15.01
C VAL A 129 14.01 -9.05 14.78
N ARG A 130 14.48 -9.19 13.53
CA ARG A 130 15.85 -8.88 13.10
C ARG A 130 15.90 -7.59 12.27
N ILE A 131 17.09 -7.00 12.12
CA ILE A 131 17.29 -5.79 11.31
C ILE A 131 16.83 -6.01 9.85
N ALA A 132 17.14 -7.17 9.26
CA ALA A 132 16.64 -7.52 7.91
C ALA A 132 15.11 -7.43 7.82
N HIS A 133 14.38 -7.88 8.85
CA HIS A 133 12.92 -7.85 8.86
C HIS A 133 12.35 -6.43 8.84
N LEU A 134 13.04 -5.45 9.48
CA LEU A 134 12.65 -4.04 9.44
C LEU A 134 12.69 -3.48 8.02
N LEU A 135 13.73 -3.83 7.27
CA LEU A 135 14.02 -3.30 5.94
C LEU A 135 13.29 -4.04 4.82
N GLU A 136 13.00 -5.33 4.98
CA GLU A 136 12.21 -6.14 4.05
C GLU A 136 10.70 -6.15 4.36
N HIS A 137 10.27 -5.40 5.39
CA HIS A 137 8.87 -5.36 5.83
C HIS A 137 8.30 -6.73 6.21
N THR A 138 9.10 -7.56 6.88
CA THR A 138 8.72 -8.92 7.31
C THR A 138 8.65 -9.08 8.84
N THR A 139 8.55 -7.97 9.57
CA THR A 139 8.39 -7.99 11.03
C THR A 139 7.05 -8.57 11.49
N GLY A 140 6.07 -8.64 10.60
CA GLY A 140 4.68 -8.94 10.95
C GLY A 140 3.92 -7.75 11.55
N TRP A 141 4.56 -6.61 11.75
CA TRP A 141 3.93 -5.40 12.28
C TRP A 141 2.83 -4.86 11.36
N ASP A 142 1.90 -4.15 11.94
CA ASP A 142 0.93 -3.37 11.18
C ASP A 142 1.61 -2.11 10.59
N ASP A 143 1.00 -1.49 9.59
CA ASP A 143 1.48 -0.17 9.19
C ASP A 143 1.06 0.87 10.24
N ILE A 144 1.66 2.06 10.18
CA ILE A 144 1.29 3.17 11.07
C ILE A 144 -0.23 3.40 11.04
N HIS A 145 -0.80 3.69 12.20
CA HIS A 145 -2.22 3.92 12.38
C HIS A 145 -2.62 5.36 12.04
N PHE A 146 -3.92 5.63 12.02
CA PHE A 146 -4.42 6.97 11.67
C PHE A 146 -3.86 8.07 12.58
N VAL A 147 -3.59 7.77 13.84
CA VAL A 147 -2.98 8.68 14.81
C VAL A 147 -1.61 9.15 14.39
N GLU A 148 -0.79 8.25 13.86
CA GLU A 148 0.56 8.55 13.40
C GLU A 148 0.53 9.31 12.08
N TYR A 149 -0.39 8.97 11.17
CA TYR A 149 -0.62 9.71 9.92
C TYR A 149 -1.14 11.13 10.17
N ALA A 150 -2.00 11.30 11.18
CA ALA A 150 -2.61 12.59 11.51
C ALA A 150 -1.67 13.54 12.26
N TYR A 151 -0.57 13.03 12.79
CA TYR A 151 0.38 13.81 13.57
C TYR A 151 1.37 14.55 12.65
N SER A 152 1.17 15.88 12.49
CA SER A 152 2.14 16.72 11.83
C SER A 152 3.28 17.04 12.79
N ALA A 153 4.39 16.31 12.65
CA ALA A 153 5.50 16.41 13.56
C ALA A 153 6.35 17.65 13.31
N PRO A 154 6.83 18.35 14.37
CA PRO A 154 7.84 19.38 14.21
C PRO A 154 9.19 18.75 13.81
N ASP A 155 10.01 19.50 13.08
CA ASP A 155 11.35 19.04 12.67
C ASP A 155 12.28 18.73 13.86
N THR A 156 11.95 19.21 15.06
CA THR A 156 12.70 19.00 16.29
C THR A 156 12.44 17.68 16.99
N ILE A 157 11.37 16.94 16.63
CA ILE A 157 11.06 15.66 17.28
C ILE A 157 12.19 14.65 16.98
N SER A 158 12.64 13.92 18.00
CA SER A 158 13.59 12.82 17.79
C SER A 158 12.89 11.60 17.14
N ILE A 159 13.66 10.72 16.48
CA ILE A 159 13.11 9.46 15.97
C ILE A 159 12.53 8.63 17.11
N ARG A 160 13.24 8.59 18.25
CA ARG A 160 12.81 7.90 19.46
C ARG A 160 11.43 8.38 19.94
N ASP A 161 11.25 9.70 20.08
CA ASP A 161 9.99 10.27 20.55
C ASP A 161 8.87 10.06 19.52
N GLY A 162 9.21 10.15 18.22
CA GLY A 162 8.28 9.81 17.15
C GLY A 162 7.78 8.37 17.22
N LEU A 163 8.66 7.41 17.50
CA LEU A 163 8.32 6.01 17.72
C LEU A 163 7.48 5.79 18.99
N ALA A 164 7.62 6.65 20.00
CA ALA A 164 6.87 6.55 21.25
C ALA A 164 5.40 7.06 21.13
N VAL A 165 5.06 7.81 20.08
CA VAL A 165 3.70 8.38 19.90
C VAL A 165 2.63 7.27 19.85
N HIS A 166 2.89 6.18 19.11
CA HIS A 166 1.93 5.09 18.99
C HIS A 166 2.63 3.73 18.79
N PRO A 167 3.06 3.05 19.87
CA PRO A 167 3.79 1.78 19.78
C PRO A 167 2.93 0.60 19.34
N HIS A 168 1.60 0.68 19.43
CA HIS A 168 0.67 -0.44 19.18
C HIS A 168 0.65 -0.93 17.73
N SER A 169 1.04 -0.10 16.75
CA SER A 169 1.25 -0.53 15.36
C SER A 169 2.36 -1.57 15.23
N ARG A 170 3.28 -1.65 16.19
CA ARG A 170 4.42 -2.57 16.20
C ARG A 170 4.13 -3.88 16.96
N THR A 171 3.02 -4.53 16.65
CA THR A 171 2.68 -5.88 17.16
C THR A 171 2.79 -6.88 16.01
N SER A 172 3.63 -7.91 16.17
CA SER A 172 3.78 -8.97 15.17
C SER A 172 2.52 -9.82 15.09
N ARG A 173 1.89 -9.86 13.92
CA ARG A 173 0.64 -10.60 13.63
C ARG A 173 0.89 -12.04 13.22
N TRP A 174 2.09 -12.34 12.75
CA TRP A 174 2.63 -13.64 12.36
C TRP A 174 4.13 -13.71 12.68
N PRO A 175 4.74 -14.89 12.62
CA PRO A 175 6.16 -15.04 12.90
C PRO A 175 7.00 -14.13 11.99
N PRO A 176 7.86 -13.26 12.54
CA PRO A 176 8.78 -12.45 11.76
C PRO A 176 9.61 -13.27 10.77
N GLY A 177 9.84 -12.75 9.57
CA GLY A 177 10.58 -13.44 8.52
C GLY A 177 9.75 -14.46 7.72
N THR A 178 8.40 -14.40 7.78
CA THR A 178 7.55 -15.33 7.02
C THR A 178 6.75 -14.64 5.92
N ARG A 179 6.10 -13.52 6.24
CA ARG A 179 5.22 -12.80 5.32
C ARG A 179 5.63 -11.34 5.20
N HIS A 180 5.56 -10.80 4.02
CA HIS A 180 5.73 -9.37 3.79
C HIS A 180 4.48 -8.60 4.21
N SER A 181 4.65 -7.46 4.88
CA SER A 181 3.61 -6.45 5.10
C SER A 181 4.27 -5.10 5.29
N TYR A 182 4.11 -4.23 4.31
CA TYR A 182 4.73 -2.91 4.32
C TYR A 182 4.40 -2.14 5.59
N CYS A 183 5.44 -1.68 6.30
CA CYS A 183 5.35 -1.02 7.59
C CYS A 183 6.29 0.19 7.66
N ASN A 184 5.75 1.39 7.83
CA ASN A 184 6.56 2.62 7.87
C ASN A 184 7.45 2.70 9.12
N SER A 185 7.02 2.14 10.26
CA SER A 185 7.80 2.16 11.49
C SER A 185 9.10 1.34 11.41
N GLY A 186 9.16 0.32 10.54
CA GLY A 186 10.37 -0.51 10.36
C GLY A 186 11.61 0.31 10.00
N SER A 187 11.50 1.19 8.99
CA SER A 187 12.62 2.05 8.58
C SER A 187 13.01 3.10 9.63
N ALA A 188 12.04 3.57 10.43
CA ALA A 188 12.35 4.48 11.53
C ALA A 188 13.11 3.78 12.67
N VAL A 189 12.75 2.53 12.99
CA VAL A 189 13.49 1.71 13.97
C VAL A 189 14.90 1.40 13.45
N ALA A 190 15.05 1.05 12.16
CA ALA A 190 16.36 0.84 11.55
C ALA A 190 17.23 2.11 11.60
N ALA A 191 16.65 3.28 11.32
CA ALA A 191 17.33 4.56 11.44
C ALA A 191 17.72 4.89 12.90
N TYR A 192 16.88 4.57 13.88
CA TYR A 192 17.20 4.74 15.29
C TYR A 192 18.34 3.81 15.72
N ILE A 193 18.42 2.60 15.18
CA ILE A 193 19.59 1.72 15.36
C ILE A 193 20.87 2.39 14.83
N VAL A 194 20.79 3.02 13.64
CA VAL A 194 21.92 3.78 13.09
C VAL A 194 22.34 4.92 14.03
N GLU A 195 21.40 5.71 14.60
CA GLU A 195 21.71 6.75 15.61
C GLU A 195 22.42 6.17 16.83
N THR A 196 21.89 5.06 17.38
CA THR A 196 22.43 4.41 18.55
C THR A 196 23.86 3.92 18.32
N VAL A 197 24.15 3.34 17.16
CA VAL A 197 25.46 2.80 16.81
C VAL A 197 26.45 3.91 16.48
N THR A 198 26.02 4.97 15.79
CA THR A 198 26.93 6.04 15.32
C THR A 198 27.11 7.17 16.32
N GLY A 199 26.14 7.37 17.22
CA GLY A 199 26.08 8.53 18.11
C GLY A 199 25.72 9.84 17.39
N LYS A 200 25.32 9.78 16.10
CA LYS A 200 24.91 10.91 15.28
C LYS A 200 23.41 10.85 15.03
N ARG A 201 22.77 12.00 14.89
CA ARG A 201 21.41 12.04 14.39
C ARG A 201 21.36 11.38 12.99
N PHE A 202 20.37 10.55 12.72
CA PHE A 202 20.27 9.77 11.49
C PHE A 202 20.34 10.64 10.24
N GLU A 203 19.62 11.75 10.24
CA GLU A 203 19.56 12.65 9.09
C GLU A 203 20.93 13.31 8.79
N ASP A 204 21.69 13.62 9.83
CA ASP A 204 23.04 14.17 9.69
C ASP A 204 24.02 13.09 9.19
N TYR A 205 23.89 11.86 9.72
CA TYR A 205 24.68 10.72 9.23
C TYR A 205 24.43 10.47 7.72
N VAL A 206 23.18 10.49 7.28
CA VAL A 206 22.83 10.30 5.85
C VAL A 206 23.38 11.45 5.01
N ALA A 207 23.24 12.70 5.47
CA ALA A 207 23.74 13.87 4.75
C ALA A 207 25.27 13.80 4.55
N GLU A 208 26.02 13.46 5.58
CA GLU A 208 27.48 13.33 5.53
C GLU A 208 27.93 12.12 4.71
N THR A 209 27.26 10.97 4.86
CA THR A 209 27.70 9.69 4.30
C THR A 209 27.25 9.50 2.85
N PHE A 210 26.08 10.04 2.49
CA PHE A 210 25.48 9.80 1.16
C PHE A 210 25.20 11.09 0.38
N PHE A 211 24.46 12.08 0.93
CA PHE A 211 24.06 13.25 0.14
C PHE A 211 25.28 14.05 -0.35
N ALA A 212 26.20 14.37 0.56
CA ALA A 212 27.39 15.16 0.21
C ALA A 212 28.31 14.44 -0.77
N PRO A 213 28.71 13.16 -0.56
CA PRO A 213 29.54 12.43 -1.52
C PRO A 213 28.89 12.16 -2.87
N LEU A 214 27.53 12.12 -2.92
CA LEU A 214 26.77 11.97 -4.17
C LEU A 214 26.53 13.30 -4.90
N GLY A 215 26.88 14.43 -4.27
CA GLY A 215 26.59 15.74 -4.83
C GLY A 215 25.10 16.13 -4.78
N MET A 216 24.32 15.52 -3.90
CA MET A 216 22.89 15.80 -3.71
C MET A 216 22.70 17.03 -2.79
N SER A 217 23.20 18.18 -3.22
CA SER A 217 23.36 19.38 -2.40
C SER A 217 22.04 20.06 -2.01
N SER A 218 20.96 19.77 -2.73
CA SER A 218 19.62 20.34 -2.47
C SER A 218 18.72 19.41 -1.67
N THR A 219 19.20 18.19 -1.36
CA THR A 219 18.42 17.13 -0.70
C THR A 219 18.49 17.24 0.82
N SER A 220 17.33 17.16 1.48
CA SER A 220 17.24 17.22 2.95
C SER A 220 16.02 16.47 3.49
N TYR A 221 16.15 15.90 4.71
CA TYR A 221 15.01 15.38 5.48
C TYR A 221 14.11 16.48 6.06
N PHE A 222 14.58 17.72 6.07
CA PHE A 222 13.92 18.86 6.71
C PHE A 222 13.40 19.84 5.69
N LYS A 223 12.43 20.65 6.12
CA LYS A 223 12.00 21.83 5.39
C LYS A 223 13.02 22.94 5.59
N THR A 224 13.91 23.11 4.63
CA THR A 224 14.96 24.13 4.65
C THR A 224 14.48 25.46 4.04
N THR A 225 15.27 26.54 4.21
CA THR A 225 15.04 27.81 3.47
C THR A 225 15.05 27.60 1.96
N LEU A 226 15.91 26.70 1.46
CA LEU A 226 15.94 26.33 0.03
C LEU A 226 14.60 25.70 -0.40
N TYR A 227 13.95 24.90 0.46
CA TYR A 227 12.61 24.37 0.16
C TYR A 227 11.56 25.48 0.11
N ASP A 228 11.64 26.50 0.98
CA ASP A 228 10.72 27.64 0.92
C ASP A 228 10.85 28.42 -0.40
N GLU A 229 12.06 28.49 -0.96
CA GLU A 229 12.35 29.15 -2.23
C GLU A 229 11.99 28.29 -3.45
N ARG A 230 12.34 26.99 -3.45
CA ARG A 230 12.27 26.09 -4.62
C ARG A 230 11.31 24.92 -4.47
N GLY A 231 10.72 24.70 -3.30
CA GLY A 231 9.83 23.57 -3.05
C GLY A 231 8.54 23.64 -3.85
N ALA A 232 8.13 22.54 -4.43
CA ALA A 232 6.84 22.43 -5.10
C ALA A 232 5.70 22.40 -4.09
N THR A 233 4.68 23.23 -4.27
CA THR A 233 3.40 23.11 -3.57
C THR A 233 2.70 21.84 -4.03
N LEU A 234 2.26 20.99 -3.10
CA LEU A 234 1.57 19.75 -3.39
C LEU A 234 0.07 19.98 -3.55
N TYR A 235 -0.61 19.20 -4.40
CA TYR A 235 -2.02 19.40 -4.73
C TYR A 235 -2.85 18.11 -4.68
N GLN A 236 -4.03 18.20 -4.06
CA GLN A 236 -5.12 17.25 -4.25
C GLN A 236 -6.14 17.85 -5.24
N GLY A 237 -6.08 17.41 -6.49
CA GLY A 237 -6.72 18.13 -7.60
C GLY A 237 -6.07 19.51 -7.77
N ILE A 238 -6.85 20.59 -7.56
CA ILE A 238 -6.36 21.98 -7.58
C ILE A 238 -6.17 22.57 -6.17
N SER A 239 -6.49 21.80 -5.10
CA SER A 239 -6.39 22.27 -3.72
C SER A 239 -4.97 22.12 -3.21
N PRO A 240 -4.29 23.22 -2.81
CA PRO A 240 -2.95 23.15 -2.25
C PRO A 240 -2.98 22.47 -0.89
N GLN A 241 -1.98 21.63 -0.64
CA GLN A 241 -1.79 20.95 0.63
C GLN A 241 -0.71 21.67 1.45
N PRO A 242 -0.88 21.81 2.77
CA PRO A 242 0.16 22.35 3.62
C PRO A 242 1.37 21.39 3.64
N TYR A 243 2.55 21.96 3.94
CA TYR A 243 3.70 21.11 4.24
C TYR A 243 3.44 20.33 5.52
N TRP A 244 3.36 19.02 5.41
CA TRP A 244 3.05 18.12 6.52
C TRP A 244 4.34 17.50 7.06
N GLY A 245 4.66 17.74 8.34
CA GLY A 245 5.80 17.11 9.01
C GLY A 245 5.54 15.62 9.23
N ILE A 246 6.40 14.76 8.69
CA ILE A 246 6.27 13.31 8.81
C ILE A 246 6.87 12.87 10.15
N LEU A 247 6.06 12.23 10.99
CA LEU A 247 6.42 11.76 12.32
C LEU A 247 7.65 10.84 12.30
N LEU A 248 7.64 9.88 11.41
CA LEU A 248 8.72 8.91 11.21
C LEU A 248 9.55 9.32 9.99
N ARG A 249 10.37 10.38 10.13
CA ARG A 249 11.12 11.00 9.02
C ARG A 249 11.88 10.03 8.11
N PRO A 250 12.58 8.99 8.63
CA PRO A 250 13.29 8.03 7.79
C PRO A 250 12.38 7.30 6.80
N ALA A 251 11.07 7.23 7.09
CA ALA A 251 10.09 6.56 6.25
C ALA A 251 9.64 7.38 5.04
N GLY A 252 9.85 8.73 5.01
CA GLY A 252 9.26 9.48 3.90
C GLY A 252 9.46 10.99 3.86
N SER A 253 10.39 11.59 4.63
CA SER A 253 10.46 13.05 4.80
C SER A 253 11.36 13.77 3.80
N ILE A 254 12.18 13.07 3.01
CA ILE A 254 13.15 13.73 2.12
C ILE A 254 12.46 14.61 1.08
N ASN A 255 13.03 15.81 0.92
CA ASN A 255 12.80 16.72 -0.19
C ASN A 255 14.01 16.65 -1.12
N SER A 256 13.80 16.52 -2.43
CA SER A 256 14.89 16.41 -3.41
C SER A 256 14.48 16.97 -4.78
N SER A 257 15.45 17.24 -5.63
CA SER A 257 15.26 17.70 -7.00
C SER A 257 15.48 16.60 -8.02
N ALA A 258 15.04 16.79 -9.26
CA ALA A 258 15.32 15.87 -10.35
C ALA A 258 16.83 15.72 -10.59
N ARG A 259 17.59 16.81 -10.42
CA ARG A 259 19.06 16.81 -10.54
C ARG A 259 19.72 15.93 -9.46
N ASP A 260 19.33 16.09 -8.20
CA ASP A 260 19.89 15.31 -7.11
C ASP A 260 19.47 13.83 -7.21
N MET A 261 18.22 13.57 -7.59
CA MET A 261 17.75 12.19 -7.79
C MET A 261 18.46 11.49 -8.94
N ALA A 262 18.89 12.22 -9.99
CA ALA A 262 19.73 11.67 -11.06
C ALA A 262 21.06 11.13 -10.52
N GLN A 263 21.69 11.82 -9.56
CA GLN A 263 22.93 11.36 -8.92
C GLN A 263 22.68 10.08 -8.10
N PHE A 264 21.52 9.98 -7.45
CA PHE A 264 21.18 8.77 -6.70
C PHE A 264 20.90 7.58 -7.62
N VAL A 265 20.18 7.76 -8.73
CA VAL A 265 19.99 6.71 -9.76
C VAL A 265 21.35 6.27 -10.33
N HIS A 266 22.21 7.23 -10.67
CA HIS A 266 23.55 6.94 -11.19
C HIS A 266 24.39 6.13 -10.19
N PHE A 267 24.36 6.50 -8.90
CA PHE A 267 25.01 5.72 -7.86
C PHE A 267 24.49 4.27 -7.78
N LEU A 268 23.18 4.06 -7.86
CA LEU A 268 22.61 2.72 -7.80
C LEU A 268 22.98 1.86 -9.02
N LEU A 269 23.19 2.44 -10.19
CA LEU A 269 23.68 1.77 -11.38
C LEU A 269 25.18 1.44 -11.29
N HIS A 270 26.00 2.42 -10.91
CA HIS A 270 27.45 2.31 -10.93
C HIS A 270 28.10 1.81 -9.64
N ARG A 271 27.36 1.84 -8.53
CA ARG A 271 27.86 1.42 -7.21
C ARG A 271 28.99 2.32 -6.65
N ARG A 272 29.17 3.53 -7.21
CA ARG A 272 30.25 4.47 -6.85
C ARG A 272 29.71 5.89 -6.71
N SER A 273 30.35 6.69 -5.85
CA SER A 273 30.09 8.13 -5.76
C SER A 273 30.57 8.86 -7.04
N ALA A 274 30.17 10.12 -7.19
CA ALA A 274 30.65 10.99 -8.26
C ALA A 274 32.18 11.14 -8.27
N ALA A 275 32.84 11.00 -7.12
CA ALA A 275 34.31 11.00 -6.99
C ALA A 275 34.96 9.62 -7.28
N GLY A 276 34.17 8.61 -7.69
CA GLY A 276 34.65 7.27 -8.01
C GLY A 276 34.84 6.33 -6.81
N ALA A 277 34.63 6.80 -5.58
CA ALA A 277 34.75 5.97 -4.37
C ALA A 277 33.48 5.14 -4.11
N PRO A 278 33.60 3.86 -3.70
CA PRO A 278 32.43 3.10 -3.28
C PRO A 278 31.94 3.63 -1.92
N LEU A 279 30.64 3.97 -1.83
CA LEU A 279 30.00 4.33 -0.56
C LEU A 279 29.59 3.08 0.21
N VAL A 280 29.08 2.09 -0.51
CA VAL A 280 28.85 0.72 -0.06
C VAL A 280 29.29 -0.24 -1.18
N SER A 281 29.58 -1.48 -0.85
CA SER A 281 30.03 -2.48 -1.83
C SER A 281 28.91 -2.88 -2.80
N SER A 282 29.29 -3.42 -3.96
CA SER A 282 28.33 -4.00 -4.91
C SER A 282 27.52 -5.13 -4.27
N ALA A 283 28.16 -5.95 -3.44
CA ALA A 283 27.47 -7.03 -2.72
C ALA A 283 26.37 -6.52 -1.78
N SER A 284 26.59 -5.39 -1.11
CA SER A 284 25.57 -4.75 -0.26
C SER A 284 24.38 -4.27 -1.07
N ILE A 285 24.61 -3.69 -2.25
CA ILE A 285 23.50 -3.27 -3.12
C ILE A 285 22.80 -4.48 -3.73
N ASP A 286 23.50 -5.53 -4.15
CA ASP A 286 22.91 -6.78 -4.61
C ASP A 286 22.01 -7.40 -3.51
N ARG A 287 22.47 -7.36 -2.25
CA ARG A 287 21.63 -7.76 -1.10
C ARG A 287 20.42 -6.86 -0.90
N MET A 288 20.56 -5.56 -1.13
CA MET A 288 19.47 -4.61 -1.06
C MET A 288 18.37 -4.89 -2.10
N GLU A 289 18.74 -5.34 -3.28
CA GLU A 289 17.86 -5.68 -4.40
C GLU A 289 17.16 -7.04 -4.24
N THR A 290 17.68 -7.91 -3.38
CA THR A 290 17.25 -9.30 -3.28
C THR A 290 16.33 -9.54 -2.09
N PRO A 291 15.04 -9.92 -2.29
CA PRO A 291 14.19 -10.43 -1.22
C PRO A 291 14.80 -11.68 -0.60
N ALA A 292 14.83 -11.78 0.74
CA ALA A 292 15.47 -12.92 1.39
C ALA A 292 14.67 -13.52 2.56
N THR A 293 13.84 -12.73 3.24
CA THR A 293 13.26 -13.17 4.51
C THR A 293 11.84 -13.75 4.40
N THR A 294 11.16 -13.65 3.25
CA THR A 294 9.84 -14.26 3.08
C THR A 294 9.92 -15.77 2.80
N LEU A 295 8.83 -16.50 3.04
CA LEU A 295 8.69 -17.92 2.69
C LEU A 295 8.95 -18.16 1.19
N GLY A 296 8.44 -17.27 0.33
CA GLY A 296 8.64 -17.36 -1.10
C GLY A 296 10.08 -17.09 -1.53
N ALA A 297 10.77 -16.14 -0.89
CA ALA A 297 12.20 -15.91 -1.11
C ALA A 297 13.03 -17.16 -0.76
N ALA A 298 12.72 -17.80 0.36
CA ALA A 298 13.34 -19.07 0.75
C ALA A 298 13.04 -20.22 -0.25
N ALA A 299 11.91 -20.14 -0.97
CA ALA A 299 11.56 -21.10 -2.03
C ALA A 299 12.21 -20.75 -3.39
N GLY A 300 12.81 -19.58 -3.55
CA GLY A 300 13.50 -19.14 -4.77
C GLY A 300 12.80 -18.04 -5.58
N ILE A 301 11.80 -17.35 -5.03
CA ILE A 301 11.25 -16.13 -5.63
C ILE A 301 12.31 -15.04 -5.60
N THR A 302 12.52 -14.38 -6.73
CA THR A 302 13.47 -13.25 -6.88
C THR A 302 12.76 -11.91 -7.05
N SER A 303 11.47 -11.91 -7.37
CA SER A 303 10.63 -10.71 -7.44
C SER A 303 9.99 -10.44 -6.08
N GLY A 304 9.98 -9.19 -5.62
CA GLY A 304 9.40 -8.82 -4.34
C GLY A 304 10.09 -7.60 -3.73
N TYR A 305 10.22 -7.59 -2.40
CA TYR A 305 10.77 -6.46 -1.67
C TYR A 305 12.01 -6.89 -0.88
N GLY A 306 13.16 -6.33 -1.25
CA GLY A 306 14.43 -6.51 -0.55
C GLY A 306 14.61 -5.48 0.57
N LEU A 307 15.84 -5.04 0.83
CA LEU A 307 16.11 -4.04 1.88
C LEU A 307 15.72 -2.64 1.40
N ALA A 308 14.49 -2.22 1.65
CA ALA A 308 13.91 -0.96 1.18
C ALA A 308 14.06 -0.73 -0.34
N ASN A 309 14.02 -1.79 -1.12
CA ASN A 309 14.16 -1.78 -2.56
C ASN A 309 13.28 -2.89 -3.15
N PHE A 310 12.35 -2.55 -4.02
CA PHE A 310 11.57 -3.57 -4.71
C PHE A 310 12.34 -4.13 -5.93
N THR A 311 12.04 -5.37 -6.28
CA THR A 311 12.43 -6.00 -7.53
C THR A 311 11.20 -6.47 -8.25
N SER A 312 10.95 -5.95 -9.44
CA SER A 312 9.81 -6.29 -10.28
C SER A 312 10.20 -6.32 -11.75
N GLY A 313 9.47 -7.07 -12.56
CA GLY A 313 9.60 -6.99 -14.02
C GLY A 313 8.57 -6.04 -14.62
N TYR A 314 8.58 -5.96 -15.96
CA TYR A 314 7.65 -5.13 -16.72
C TYR A 314 7.31 -5.78 -18.06
N ARG A 315 6.01 -5.95 -18.36
CA ARG A 315 5.48 -6.47 -19.65
C ARG A 315 6.13 -7.79 -20.13
N ALA A 316 6.38 -8.72 -19.21
CA ALA A 316 7.00 -10.03 -19.50
C ALA A 316 8.39 -9.99 -20.17
N ASN A 317 9.07 -8.86 -20.15
CA ASN A 317 10.37 -8.68 -20.81
C ASN A 317 11.54 -9.40 -20.12
N GLN A 318 11.31 -10.04 -18.98
CA GLN A 318 12.31 -10.77 -18.19
C GLN A 318 13.43 -9.88 -17.63
N VAL A 319 13.30 -8.56 -17.73
CA VAL A 319 14.23 -7.58 -17.17
C VAL A 319 13.83 -7.26 -15.73
N ALA A 320 14.77 -7.32 -14.83
CA ALA A 320 14.57 -6.87 -13.45
C ALA A 320 14.74 -5.35 -13.35
N PHE A 321 13.69 -4.71 -12.82
CA PHE A 321 13.72 -3.33 -12.38
C PHE A 321 13.75 -3.28 -10.85
N HIS A 322 14.67 -2.47 -10.33
CA HIS A 322 14.84 -2.22 -8.91
C HIS A 322 14.47 -0.78 -8.58
N GLY A 323 14.13 -0.50 -7.32
CA GLY A 323 13.84 0.87 -6.91
C GLY A 323 12.84 1.00 -5.79
N HIS A 324 12.23 2.18 -5.70
CA HIS A 324 11.20 2.48 -4.72
C HIS A 324 10.26 3.58 -5.20
N ASN A 325 8.99 3.46 -4.83
CA ASN A 325 8.01 4.54 -5.04
C ASN A 325 7.85 5.37 -3.76
N GLY A 326 7.42 6.61 -3.94
CA GLY A 326 7.11 7.51 -2.87
C GLY A 326 5.72 8.12 -3.01
N GLY A 327 5.05 8.29 -1.89
CA GLY A 327 3.78 8.99 -1.83
C GLY A 327 3.68 9.82 -0.57
N VAL A 328 3.26 11.05 -0.73
CA VAL A 328 2.84 11.96 0.31
C VAL A 328 1.52 12.61 -0.10
N MET A 329 0.82 13.26 0.81
CA MET A 329 -0.43 13.93 0.46
C MET A 329 -0.19 14.98 -0.64
N GLY A 330 -0.75 14.74 -1.84
CA GLY A 330 -0.62 15.64 -2.99
C GLY A 330 0.70 15.55 -3.77
N GLY A 331 1.52 14.52 -3.55
CA GLY A 331 2.75 14.27 -4.30
C GLY A 331 3.07 12.80 -4.47
N LEU A 332 3.55 12.42 -5.64
CA LEU A 332 3.99 11.06 -5.97
C LEU A 332 5.39 11.10 -6.57
N SER A 333 6.16 10.06 -6.31
CA SER A 333 7.50 9.90 -6.85
C SER A 333 7.83 8.43 -7.13
N GLU A 334 8.76 8.20 -8.00
CA GLU A 334 9.32 6.88 -8.29
C GLU A 334 10.79 7.01 -8.67
N LEU A 335 11.58 6.07 -8.20
CA LEU A 335 12.94 5.84 -8.64
C LEU A 335 13.01 4.39 -9.12
N VAL A 336 13.47 4.19 -10.35
CA VAL A 336 13.60 2.87 -10.98
C VAL A 336 14.91 2.78 -11.73
N TYR A 337 15.56 1.63 -11.64
CA TYR A 337 16.76 1.32 -12.40
C TYR A 337 16.84 -0.17 -12.74
N SER A 338 17.57 -0.48 -13.80
CA SER A 338 17.87 -1.86 -14.21
C SER A 338 19.36 -1.96 -14.54
N LYS A 339 20.05 -2.88 -13.86
CA LYS A 339 21.46 -3.19 -14.13
C LYS A 339 21.62 -3.82 -15.51
N GLU A 340 20.66 -4.64 -15.90
CA GLU A 340 20.67 -5.35 -17.19
C GLU A 340 20.59 -4.38 -18.36
N LEU A 341 19.82 -3.30 -18.21
CA LEU A 341 19.69 -2.25 -19.21
C LEU A 341 20.78 -1.16 -19.07
N GLY A 342 21.48 -1.10 -17.94
CA GLY A 342 22.40 0.00 -17.62
C GLY A 342 21.68 1.36 -17.54
N GLN A 343 20.38 1.38 -17.26
CA GLN A 343 19.55 2.58 -17.31
C GLN A 343 18.57 2.66 -16.12
N GLY A 344 18.18 3.89 -15.82
CA GLY A 344 17.19 4.17 -14.78
C GLY A 344 16.59 5.56 -14.92
N TYR A 345 15.60 5.83 -14.07
CA TYR A 345 14.94 7.15 -14.00
C TYR A 345 14.50 7.51 -12.59
N ALA A 346 14.30 8.80 -12.37
CA ALA A 346 13.53 9.35 -11.28
C ALA A 346 12.36 10.17 -11.84
N LEU A 347 11.17 9.99 -11.27
CA LEU A 347 9.95 10.70 -11.63
C LEU A 347 9.30 11.27 -10.37
N MET A 348 8.94 12.55 -10.39
CA MET A 348 8.25 13.23 -9.29
C MET A 348 7.15 14.13 -9.84
N ILE A 349 5.98 14.12 -9.19
CA ILE A 349 4.88 15.04 -9.50
C ILE A 349 4.35 15.67 -8.22
N ASN A 350 3.89 16.93 -8.31
CA ASN A 350 3.24 17.63 -7.22
C ASN A 350 1.72 17.48 -7.24
N SER A 351 1.26 16.26 -7.52
CA SER A 351 -0.16 15.90 -7.61
C SER A 351 -0.39 14.50 -7.06
N GLY A 352 -1.55 14.26 -6.43
CA GLY A 352 -2.00 12.94 -6.01
C GLY A 352 -2.65 12.09 -7.13
N ASN A 353 -2.47 12.45 -8.41
CA ASN A 353 -3.08 11.74 -9.54
C ASN A 353 -2.31 10.45 -9.90
N ALA A 354 -2.61 9.36 -9.19
CA ALA A 354 -1.95 8.08 -9.38
C ALA A 354 -2.16 7.47 -10.80
N GLY A 355 -3.30 7.73 -11.43
CA GLY A 355 -3.57 7.21 -12.78
C GLY A 355 -2.64 7.79 -13.84
N ALA A 356 -2.49 9.12 -13.85
CA ALA A 356 -1.59 9.78 -14.79
C ALA A 356 -0.11 9.52 -14.43
N PHE A 357 0.22 9.41 -13.15
CA PHE A 357 1.54 9.02 -12.69
C PHE A 357 1.94 7.64 -13.23
N GLY A 358 1.03 6.65 -13.14
CA GLY A 358 1.25 5.32 -13.69
C GLY A 358 1.45 5.33 -15.21
N GLN A 359 0.67 6.13 -15.96
CA GLN A 359 0.85 6.27 -17.40
C GLN A 359 2.23 6.81 -17.78
N ILE A 360 2.72 7.82 -17.04
CA ILE A 360 4.06 8.38 -17.27
C ILE A 360 5.15 7.36 -16.90
N SER A 361 4.99 6.65 -15.78
CA SER A 361 5.89 5.57 -15.37
C SER A 361 5.96 4.45 -16.43
N ASP A 362 4.82 4.08 -17.02
CA ASP A 362 4.75 3.08 -18.10
C ASP A 362 5.46 3.56 -19.37
N LEU A 363 5.32 4.84 -19.74
CA LEU A 363 6.06 5.42 -20.87
C LEU A 363 7.57 5.40 -20.62
N LEU A 364 8.01 5.79 -19.43
CA LEU A 364 9.44 5.79 -19.07
C LEU A 364 10.03 4.37 -19.12
N ARG A 365 9.37 3.38 -18.53
CA ARG A 365 9.83 1.98 -18.60
C ARG A 365 9.83 1.44 -20.03
N GLY A 366 8.79 1.74 -20.80
CA GLY A 366 8.72 1.40 -22.22
C GLY A 366 9.89 2.01 -23.01
N TYR A 367 10.20 3.28 -22.74
CA TYR A 367 11.33 3.97 -23.36
C TYR A 367 12.68 3.35 -23.02
N LEU A 368 12.90 2.95 -21.76
CA LEU A 368 14.12 2.24 -21.37
C LEU A 368 14.27 0.88 -22.09
N LEU A 369 13.17 0.24 -22.41
CA LEU A 369 13.12 -1.07 -23.07
C LEU A 369 13.05 -1.00 -24.60
N ARG A 370 13.01 0.20 -25.22
CA ARG A 370 12.74 0.37 -26.66
C ARG A 370 13.68 -0.39 -27.58
N GLU A 371 14.91 -0.63 -27.16
CA GLU A 371 15.95 -1.36 -27.91
C GLU A 371 16.17 -2.78 -27.36
N TYR A 372 15.52 -3.14 -26.26
CA TYR A 372 15.70 -4.43 -25.62
C TYR A 372 14.87 -5.51 -26.30
N VAL A 373 15.54 -6.60 -26.70
CA VAL A 373 14.88 -7.78 -27.26
C VAL A 373 14.86 -8.86 -26.20
N PRO A 374 13.66 -9.19 -25.65
CA PRO A 374 13.57 -10.21 -24.62
C PRO A 374 13.98 -11.59 -25.16
N PRO A 375 14.67 -12.42 -24.36
CA PRO A 375 14.97 -13.78 -24.75
C PRO A 375 13.68 -14.59 -24.94
N ALA A 376 13.73 -15.58 -25.84
CA ALA A 376 12.60 -16.48 -26.03
C ALA A 376 12.27 -17.18 -24.70
N PRO A 377 11.00 -17.20 -24.28
CA PRO A 377 10.62 -17.84 -23.04
C PRO A 377 10.90 -19.34 -23.09
N ALA A 378 11.58 -19.87 -22.09
CA ALA A 378 11.72 -21.31 -21.92
C ALA A 378 10.35 -21.95 -21.73
N SER A 379 10.09 -23.04 -22.46
CA SER A 379 8.85 -23.84 -22.28
C SER A 379 9.18 -25.09 -21.47
N SER A 380 8.55 -25.24 -20.33
CA SER A 380 8.63 -26.43 -19.49
C SER A 380 7.22 -26.79 -19.05
N PRO A 381 6.87 -28.08 -18.91
CA PRO A 381 5.58 -28.50 -18.38
C PRO A 381 5.37 -27.93 -16.96
N LEU A 382 4.12 -27.68 -16.61
CA LEU A 382 3.78 -27.24 -15.27
C LEU A 382 4.12 -28.35 -14.25
N PRO A 383 4.89 -28.08 -13.19
CA PRO A 383 5.21 -29.07 -12.16
C PRO A 383 3.96 -29.61 -11.47
N ALA A 384 3.98 -30.91 -11.10
CA ALA A 384 2.83 -31.60 -10.50
C ALA A 384 2.31 -30.90 -9.24
N SER A 385 3.22 -30.32 -8.43
CA SER A 385 2.88 -29.61 -7.21
C SER A 385 1.96 -28.38 -7.42
N PHE A 386 2.00 -27.78 -8.60
CA PHE A 386 1.16 -26.64 -8.96
C PHE A 386 -0.20 -27.08 -9.56
N LYS A 387 -0.30 -28.29 -10.12
CA LYS A 387 -1.57 -28.84 -10.65
C LYS A 387 -2.63 -29.09 -9.56
N GLU A 388 -2.22 -29.13 -8.28
CA GLU A 388 -3.11 -29.32 -7.13
C GLU A 388 -3.75 -27.99 -6.64
N LEU A 389 -3.38 -26.86 -7.21
CA LEU A 389 -3.73 -25.55 -6.68
C LEU A 389 -5.06 -24.98 -7.21
N ASP A 390 -5.86 -25.75 -7.97
CA ASP A 390 -7.16 -25.26 -8.43
C ASP A 390 -8.06 -24.82 -7.28
N GLY A 391 -8.60 -23.61 -7.37
CA GLY A 391 -9.49 -23.09 -6.33
C GLY A 391 -9.46 -21.58 -6.16
N HIS A 392 -10.05 -21.13 -5.06
CA HIS A 392 -10.05 -19.71 -4.66
C HIS A 392 -9.09 -19.50 -3.50
N TYR A 393 -8.33 -18.43 -3.58
CA TYR A 393 -7.29 -18.05 -2.62
C TYR A 393 -7.48 -16.63 -2.16
N GLN A 394 -7.35 -16.38 -0.86
CA GLN A 394 -7.48 -15.06 -0.25
C GLN A 394 -6.13 -14.59 0.27
N ALA A 395 -5.77 -13.34 0.00
CA ALA A 395 -4.60 -12.71 0.60
C ALA A 395 -4.77 -12.60 2.13
N VAL A 396 -3.70 -12.92 2.88
CA VAL A 396 -3.72 -12.96 4.36
C VAL A 396 -2.73 -12.00 5.03
N ASN A 397 -1.86 -11.36 4.25
CA ASN A 397 -0.83 -10.44 4.74
C ASN A 397 -1.20 -8.97 4.49
N HIS A 398 -2.42 -8.56 4.86
CA HIS A 398 -2.90 -7.19 4.67
C HIS A 398 -2.00 -6.16 5.36
N ARG A 399 -1.70 -5.08 4.64
CA ARG A 399 -0.86 -3.96 5.12
C ARG A 399 -1.45 -3.29 6.36
N GLN A 400 -2.78 -3.03 6.38
CA GLN A 400 -3.49 -2.42 7.49
C GLN A 400 -4.51 -3.39 8.08
N HIS A 401 -4.20 -3.93 9.25
CA HIS A 401 -5.04 -4.91 9.91
C HIS A 401 -6.42 -4.35 10.30
N ALA A 402 -6.45 -3.11 10.76
CA ALA A 402 -7.68 -2.43 11.16
C ALA A 402 -8.71 -2.34 10.02
N LEU A 403 -8.26 -2.25 8.75
CA LEU A 403 -9.12 -2.14 7.58
C LEU A 403 -9.34 -3.48 6.84
N ARG A 404 -8.87 -4.60 7.40
CA ARG A 404 -8.98 -5.91 6.74
C ARG A 404 -10.42 -6.32 6.41
N PHE A 405 -11.40 -5.90 7.22
CA PHE A 405 -12.82 -6.18 6.99
C PHE A 405 -13.35 -5.58 5.68
N LEU A 406 -12.74 -4.50 5.19
CA LEU A 406 -13.06 -3.89 3.89
C LEU A 406 -12.31 -4.56 2.74
N VAL A 407 -11.04 -4.93 2.97
CA VAL A 407 -10.11 -5.36 1.91
C VAL A 407 -10.21 -6.86 1.63
N ALA A 408 -10.26 -7.68 2.69
CA ALA A 408 -10.19 -9.12 2.58
C ALA A 408 -11.25 -9.76 1.67
N PRO A 409 -12.54 -9.32 1.63
CA PRO A 409 -13.53 -9.92 0.74
C PRO A 409 -13.19 -9.80 -0.74
N PHE A 410 -12.42 -8.77 -1.13
CA PHE A 410 -12.07 -8.47 -2.52
C PHE A 410 -10.66 -8.97 -2.89
N ALA A 411 -9.79 -9.19 -1.90
CA ALA A 411 -8.43 -9.69 -2.09
C ALA A 411 -8.44 -11.21 -2.33
N VAL A 412 -9.22 -11.65 -3.33
CA VAL A 412 -9.40 -13.05 -3.69
C VAL A 412 -8.96 -13.28 -5.12
N MET A 413 -8.19 -14.34 -5.32
CA MET A 413 -7.68 -14.81 -6.60
C MET A 413 -8.24 -16.21 -6.87
N LYS A 414 -8.61 -16.48 -8.13
CA LYS A 414 -8.92 -17.83 -8.61
C LYS A 414 -7.68 -18.38 -9.31
N ILE A 415 -7.31 -19.60 -8.98
CA ILE A 415 -6.26 -20.38 -9.65
C ILE A 415 -6.91 -21.53 -10.40
N THR A 416 -6.46 -21.75 -11.62
CA THR A 416 -6.73 -22.94 -12.45
C THR A 416 -5.47 -23.29 -13.21
N HIS A 417 -5.39 -24.46 -13.82
CA HIS A 417 -4.21 -24.86 -14.60
C HIS A 417 -4.58 -25.59 -15.89
N ASP A 418 -3.63 -25.63 -16.81
CA ASP A 418 -3.55 -26.60 -17.92
C ASP A 418 -2.22 -27.37 -17.85
N GLU A 419 -1.81 -28.04 -18.94
CA GLU A 419 -0.58 -28.85 -18.96
C GLU A 419 0.71 -28.01 -18.87
N GLN A 420 0.67 -26.72 -19.24
CA GLN A 420 1.84 -25.85 -19.36
C GLN A 420 1.83 -24.66 -18.40
N PHE A 421 0.64 -24.17 -18.03
CA PHE A 421 0.49 -22.90 -17.31
C PHE A 421 -0.37 -23.02 -16.06
N LEU A 422 -0.02 -22.22 -15.06
CA LEU A 422 -0.90 -21.86 -13.96
C LEU A 422 -1.61 -20.55 -14.33
N HIS A 423 -2.94 -20.59 -14.33
CA HIS A 423 -3.76 -19.42 -14.64
C HIS A 423 -4.24 -18.76 -13.37
N ARG A 424 -3.99 -17.46 -13.23
CA ARG A 424 -4.49 -16.64 -12.13
C ARG A 424 -5.43 -15.57 -12.65
N SER A 425 -6.57 -15.41 -12.01
CA SER A 425 -7.52 -14.35 -12.30
C SER A 425 -8.05 -13.73 -11.02
N PRO A 426 -8.36 -12.41 -11.00
CA PRO A 426 -9.02 -11.79 -9.86
C PRO A 426 -10.46 -12.28 -9.75
N LEU A 427 -11.05 -12.14 -8.57
CA LEU A 427 -12.48 -12.42 -8.41
C LEU A 427 -13.36 -11.49 -9.27
N PHE A 428 -12.93 -10.22 -9.40
CA PHE A 428 -13.56 -9.21 -10.25
C PHE A 428 -12.53 -8.63 -11.20
N GLY A 429 -12.83 -8.68 -12.49
CA GLY A 429 -11.93 -8.21 -13.54
C GLY A 429 -11.85 -9.21 -14.69
N SER A 430 -11.24 -8.80 -15.78
CA SER A 430 -11.17 -9.59 -17.02
C SER A 430 -9.77 -10.09 -17.36
N TRP A 431 -8.75 -9.81 -16.53
CA TRP A 431 -7.40 -10.26 -16.81
C TRP A 431 -7.17 -11.71 -16.36
N VAL A 432 -6.38 -12.43 -17.09
CA VAL A 432 -5.87 -13.75 -16.72
C VAL A 432 -4.35 -13.72 -16.93
N SER A 433 -3.59 -14.09 -15.89
CA SER A 433 -2.15 -14.33 -15.99
C SER A 433 -1.93 -15.82 -16.27
N SER A 434 -1.08 -16.15 -17.21
CA SER A 434 -0.71 -17.54 -17.55
C SER A 434 0.76 -17.75 -17.21
N ASP A 435 1.02 -18.20 -16.00
CA ASP A 435 2.35 -18.28 -15.39
C ASP A 435 3.00 -19.60 -15.74
N ARG A 436 4.29 -19.56 -16.10
CA ARG A 436 5.06 -20.73 -16.57
C ARG A 436 6.09 -21.19 -15.55
N ALA A 437 6.52 -22.44 -15.65
CA ALA A 437 7.56 -22.96 -14.79
C ALA A 437 8.92 -22.27 -15.01
N SER A 438 9.58 -21.88 -13.91
CA SER A 438 10.98 -21.51 -13.85
C SER A 438 11.82 -22.66 -13.28
N SER A 439 11.24 -23.36 -12.32
CA SER A 439 11.80 -24.54 -11.65
C SER A 439 10.68 -25.42 -11.09
N GLU A 440 11.02 -26.54 -10.46
CA GLU A 440 10.05 -27.40 -9.75
C GLU A 440 9.31 -26.68 -8.61
N LYS A 441 9.84 -25.57 -8.10
CA LYS A 441 9.31 -24.87 -6.93
C LYS A 441 8.78 -23.46 -7.22
N VAL A 442 9.15 -22.87 -8.37
CA VAL A 442 8.87 -21.47 -8.67
C VAL A 442 8.36 -21.29 -10.09
N LEU A 443 7.35 -20.45 -10.24
CA LEU A 443 6.85 -20.04 -11.55
C LEU A 443 7.24 -18.58 -11.85
N ILE A 444 7.39 -18.29 -13.12
CA ILE A 444 7.55 -16.95 -13.67
C ILE A 444 6.17 -16.31 -13.80
N ASP A 445 5.99 -15.15 -13.20
CA ASP A 445 4.81 -14.32 -13.39
C ASP A 445 4.72 -13.81 -14.83
N ALA A 446 3.61 -14.07 -15.50
CA ALA A 446 3.44 -13.71 -16.91
C ALA A 446 3.42 -12.21 -17.17
N TRP A 447 3.10 -11.38 -16.17
CA TRP A 447 3.10 -9.92 -16.28
C TRP A 447 4.49 -9.32 -16.16
N HIS A 448 5.26 -9.84 -15.21
CA HIS A 448 6.57 -9.29 -14.88
C HIS A 448 7.70 -10.01 -15.61
N GLY A 449 7.49 -11.27 -16.00
CA GLY A 449 8.54 -12.08 -16.64
C GLY A 449 9.61 -12.59 -15.68
N LEU A 450 9.41 -12.46 -14.37
CA LEU A 450 10.37 -12.84 -13.33
C LEU A 450 9.84 -13.98 -12.44
N PRO A 451 10.72 -14.78 -11.81
CA PRO A 451 10.37 -15.76 -10.80
C PRO A 451 9.66 -15.08 -9.62
N ALA A 452 8.34 -15.29 -9.48
CA ALA A 452 7.51 -14.54 -8.54
C ALA A 452 6.47 -15.39 -7.80
N ILE A 453 6.27 -16.68 -8.17
CA ILE A 453 5.20 -17.50 -7.60
C ILE A 453 5.80 -18.77 -7.05
N ALA A 454 5.49 -19.07 -5.78
CA ALA A 454 5.90 -20.32 -5.14
C ALA A 454 4.79 -20.88 -4.25
N ARG A 455 4.72 -22.23 -4.20
CA ARG A 455 3.98 -22.94 -3.14
C ARG A 455 4.85 -22.95 -1.89
N VAL A 456 4.28 -22.58 -0.76
CA VAL A 456 4.99 -22.47 0.52
C VAL A 456 4.14 -23.07 1.65
N GLU A 457 4.80 -23.44 2.75
CA GLU A 457 4.13 -23.85 3.99
C GLU A 457 4.20 -22.68 4.98
N ASP A 458 3.02 -22.13 5.27
CA ASP A 458 2.89 -21.04 6.24
C ASP A 458 2.68 -21.61 7.66
N PRO A 459 3.40 -21.12 8.68
CA PRO A 459 3.31 -21.66 10.03
C PRO A 459 1.95 -21.51 10.71
N LEU A 460 1.09 -20.62 10.22
CA LEU A 460 -0.25 -20.37 10.80
C LEU A 460 -1.37 -20.96 9.96
N GLU A 461 -1.23 -20.97 8.64
CA GLU A 461 -2.30 -21.32 7.70
C GLU A 461 -2.04 -22.65 6.97
N GLY A 462 -0.82 -23.22 7.08
CA GLY A 462 -0.42 -24.41 6.31
C GLY A 462 -0.11 -24.10 4.85
N GLY A 463 -0.57 -24.93 3.93
CA GLY A 463 -0.30 -24.78 2.50
C GLY A 463 -0.81 -23.46 1.92
N ALA A 464 0.10 -22.67 1.34
CA ALA A 464 -0.16 -21.37 0.79
C ALA A 464 0.55 -21.14 -0.55
N VAL A 465 0.16 -20.08 -1.27
CA VAL A 465 0.82 -19.64 -2.51
C VAL A 465 1.30 -18.21 -2.30
N GLN A 466 2.61 -17.99 -2.43
CA GLN A 466 3.15 -16.64 -2.46
C GLN A 466 3.24 -16.16 -3.91
N VAL A 467 2.79 -14.94 -4.17
CA VAL A 467 2.86 -14.24 -5.47
C VAL A 467 3.53 -12.90 -5.23
N GLY A 468 4.76 -12.74 -5.65
CA GLY A 468 5.58 -11.57 -5.31
C GLY A 468 5.67 -11.41 -3.79
N SER A 469 5.12 -10.31 -3.26
CA SER A 469 5.08 -10.02 -1.82
C SER A 469 3.82 -10.50 -1.12
N ASP A 470 2.79 -10.94 -1.86
CA ASP A 470 1.50 -11.31 -1.29
C ASP A 470 1.42 -12.82 -1.02
N LEU A 471 0.86 -13.18 0.14
CA LEU A 471 0.62 -14.55 0.55
C LEU A 471 -0.88 -14.87 0.47
N PHE A 472 -1.20 -15.93 -0.28
CA PHE A 472 -2.57 -16.37 -0.52
C PHE A 472 -2.83 -17.75 0.08
N VAL A 473 -3.95 -17.89 0.80
CA VAL A 473 -4.40 -19.14 1.42
C VAL A 473 -5.69 -19.59 0.76
N ARG A 474 -5.81 -20.92 0.55
CA ARG A 474 -7.00 -21.50 -0.06
C ARG A 474 -8.23 -21.30 0.82
N ILE A 475 -9.32 -20.85 0.20
CA ILE A 475 -10.62 -20.68 0.87
C ILE A 475 -11.72 -21.44 0.10
N PRO A 476 -12.72 -21.99 0.81
CA PRO A 476 -13.85 -22.64 0.16
C PRO A 476 -14.60 -21.68 -0.77
N THR A 477 -14.85 -22.10 -2.00
CA THR A 477 -15.54 -21.30 -3.02
C THR A 477 -16.87 -20.74 -2.54
N TRP A 478 -17.64 -21.51 -1.75
CA TRP A 478 -18.93 -21.05 -1.24
C TRP A 478 -18.80 -19.87 -0.28
N ILE A 479 -17.70 -19.76 0.49
CA ILE A 479 -17.44 -18.62 1.39
C ILE A 479 -17.25 -17.34 0.58
N VAL A 480 -16.55 -17.43 -0.56
CA VAL A 480 -16.33 -16.29 -1.45
C VAL A 480 -17.68 -15.68 -1.89
N PHE A 481 -18.55 -16.51 -2.44
CA PHE A 481 -19.82 -16.05 -2.96
C PHE A 481 -20.84 -15.72 -1.86
N ALA A 482 -20.85 -16.46 -0.74
CA ALA A 482 -21.75 -16.20 0.37
C ALA A 482 -21.60 -14.77 0.93
N ARG A 483 -20.37 -14.24 1.02
CA ARG A 483 -20.13 -12.87 1.48
C ARG A 483 -20.85 -11.84 0.62
N PHE A 484 -20.77 -11.97 -0.71
CA PHE A 484 -21.41 -11.05 -1.65
C PHE A 484 -22.92 -11.24 -1.69
N ILE A 485 -23.40 -12.48 -1.60
CA ILE A 485 -24.83 -12.77 -1.53
C ILE A 485 -25.45 -12.14 -0.27
N VAL A 486 -24.82 -12.32 0.90
CA VAL A 486 -25.28 -11.75 2.16
C VAL A 486 -25.32 -10.22 2.10
N PHE A 487 -24.28 -9.59 1.57
CA PHE A 487 -24.23 -8.13 1.44
C PHE A 487 -25.24 -7.61 0.40
N GLY A 488 -25.39 -8.31 -0.72
CA GLY A 488 -26.41 -8.01 -1.72
C GLY A 488 -27.83 -8.15 -1.17
N LEU A 489 -28.09 -9.20 -0.40
CA LEU A 489 -29.37 -9.38 0.32
C LEU A 489 -29.62 -8.24 1.31
N LEU A 490 -28.61 -7.80 2.05
CA LEU A 490 -28.74 -6.67 2.97
C LEU A 490 -29.20 -5.40 2.23
N ILE A 491 -28.55 -5.08 1.11
CA ILE A 491 -28.92 -3.93 0.28
C ILE A 491 -30.34 -4.08 -0.23
N LEU A 492 -30.69 -5.22 -0.83
CA LEU A 492 -32.02 -5.50 -1.37
C LEU A 492 -33.09 -5.39 -0.29
N MET A 493 -32.88 -6.02 0.86
CA MET A 493 -33.83 -5.99 1.97
C MET A 493 -33.96 -4.59 2.56
N THR A 494 -32.88 -3.81 2.61
CA THR A 494 -32.94 -2.40 3.04
C THR A 494 -33.82 -1.59 2.09
N LEU A 495 -33.66 -1.73 0.78
CA LEU A 495 -34.47 -1.02 -0.22
C LEU A 495 -35.95 -1.43 -0.14
N VAL A 496 -36.23 -2.74 -0.11
CA VAL A 496 -37.60 -3.27 0.00
C VAL A 496 -38.23 -2.86 1.32
N GLY A 497 -37.50 -2.96 2.43
CA GLY A 497 -37.95 -2.54 3.75
C GLY A 497 -38.28 -1.06 3.81
N PHE A 498 -37.48 -0.22 3.16
CA PHE A 498 -37.74 1.21 3.05
C PHE A 498 -39.05 1.49 2.29
N VAL A 499 -39.30 0.82 1.17
CA VAL A 499 -40.55 0.94 0.43
C VAL A 499 -41.75 0.50 1.28
N ILE A 500 -41.63 -0.67 1.93
CA ILE A 500 -42.68 -1.18 2.85
C ILE A 500 -42.96 -0.17 3.98
N PHE A 501 -41.93 0.42 4.55
CA PHE A 501 -42.01 1.43 5.59
C PHE A 501 -42.75 2.70 5.11
N LEU A 502 -42.39 3.20 3.92
CA LEU A 502 -43.05 4.37 3.30
C LEU A 502 -44.54 4.11 3.02
N VAL A 503 -44.87 2.94 2.44
CA VAL A 503 -46.28 2.53 2.21
C VAL A 503 -47.05 2.44 3.52
N TRP A 504 -46.43 1.89 4.57
CA TRP A 504 -47.03 1.82 5.89
C TRP A 504 -47.27 3.22 6.50
N CYS A 505 -46.28 4.13 6.41
CA CYS A 505 -46.43 5.52 6.84
C CYS A 505 -47.56 6.23 6.11
N SER A 506 -47.63 6.10 4.76
CA SER A 506 -48.68 6.74 3.96
C SER A 506 -50.09 6.28 4.33
N ARG A 507 -50.27 4.98 4.61
CA ARG A 507 -51.54 4.42 5.09
C ARG A 507 -51.89 4.93 6.48
N ARG A 508 -50.94 5.12 7.39
CA ARG A 508 -51.15 5.67 8.73
C ARG A 508 -51.57 7.13 8.69
N PHE A 509 -51.02 7.94 7.78
CA PHE A 509 -51.43 9.33 7.60
C PHE A 509 -52.85 9.48 7.01
N ARG A 510 -53.37 8.47 6.29
CA ARG A 510 -54.70 8.46 5.68
C ARG A 510 -55.83 7.99 6.63
N LYS A 511 -55.67 8.12 7.96
CA LYS A 511 -56.68 7.82 8.99
C LYS A 511 -57.18 6.37 9.00
N GLN A 512 -56.33 5.41 9.16
CA GLN A 512 -56.69 4.05 9.56
C GLN A 512 -56.53 3.86 11.08
N PRO A 513 -57.36 3.00 11.74
CA PRO A 513 -57.40 2.95 13.20
C PRO A 513 -56.09 2.56 13.85
N LYS A 514 -55.90 3.02 15.08
CA LYS A 514 -54.76 2.77 15.98
C LYS A 514 -54.39 1.28 16.00
N THR A 515 -53.40 0.90 15.21
CA THR A 515 -52.81 -0.42 15.27
C THR A 515 -51.39 -0.32 15.80
N ASP A 516 -51.17 -0.92 16.94
CA ASP A 516 -49.91 -1.37 17.56
C ASP A 516 -48.63 -0.60 17.26
N ASP A 517 -48.16 0.18 18.23
CA ASP A 517 -46.84 0.85 18.18
C ASP A 517 -45.68 -0.17 18.06
N HIS A 518 -45.86 -1.40 18.56
CA HIS A 518 -44.86 -2.49 18.36
C HIS A 518 -44.59 -2.81 16.90
N ARG A 519 -45.53 -2.59 15.98
CA ARG A 519 -45.30 -2.81 14.52
C ARG A 519 -44.42 -1.73 13.88
N LEU A 520 -44.32 -0.55 14.47
CA LEU A 520 -43.43 0.50 14.01
C LEU A 520 -41.97 0.06 14.20
N TRP A 521 -41.62 -0.35 15.41
CA TRP A 521 -40.25 -0.75 15.74
C TRP A 521 -39.80 -1.97 14.98
N LEU A 522 -40.67 -2.96 14.75
CA LEU A 522 -40.35 -4.15 13.96
C LEU A 522 -39.97 -3.79 12.50
N ARG A 523 -40.48 -2.70 11.95
CA ARG A 523 -40.14 -2.20 10.61
C ARG A 523 -39.00 -1.20 10.60
N ALA A 524 -38.93 -0.34 11.60
CA ALA A 524 -37.99 0.76 11.66
C ALA A 524 -36.59 0.29 12.11
N THR A 525 -36.49 -0.62 13.10
CA THR A 525 -35.20 -1.01 13.69
C THR A 525 -34.23 -1.62 12.66
N PRO A 526 -34.62 -2.54 11.74
CA PRO A 526 -33.73 -3.04 10.72
C PRO A 526 -33.23 -1.95 9.77
N LEU A 527 -34.09 -0.97 9.44
CA LEU A 527 -33.70 0.16 8.58
C LEU A 527 -32.73 1.11 9.30
N ILE A 528 -32.95 1.35 10.61
CA ILE A 528 -32.03 2.15 11.42
C ILE A 528 -30.67 1.45 11.53
N ALA A 529 -30.64 0.13 11.70
CA ALA A 529 -29.42 -0.65 11.70
C ALA A 529 -28.69 -0.54 10.36
N SER A 530 -29.40 -0.69 9.23
CA SER A 530 -28.83 -0.49 7.90
C SER A 530 -28.28 0.93 7.71
N ALA A 531 -29.03 1.95 8.16
CA ALA A 531 -28.57 3.34 8.08
C ALA A 531 -27.28 3.58 8.89
N ALA A 532 -27.18 3.00 10.09
CA ALA A 532 -25.98 3.08 10.92
C ALA A 532 -24.78 2.42 10.22
N LEU A 533 -24.96 1.24 9.61
CA LEU A 533 -23.91 0.55 8.84
C LEU A 533 -23.45 1.36 7.64
N PHE A 534 -24.39 1.83 6.81
CA PHE A 534 -24.01 2.59 5.62
C PHE A 534 -23.38 3.93 5.98
N ALA A 535 -23.86 4.60 7.03
CA ALA A 535 -23.22 5.82 7.54
C ALA A 535 -21.78 5.54 8.02
N PHE A 536 -21.56 4.46 8.78
CA PHE A 536 -20.21 4.02 9.17
C PHE A 536 -19.29 3.81 7.97
N LEU A 537 -19.72 3.03 6.97
CA LEU A 537 -18.92 2.74 5.78
C LEU A 537 -18.65 4.00 4.95
N ILE A 538 -19.63 4.91 4.83
CA ILE A 538 -19.48 6.17 4.10
C ILE A 538 -18.48 7.09 4.82
N LEU A 539 -18.62 7.29 6.14
CA LEU A 539 -17.70 8.13 6.91
C LEU A 539 -16.28 7.56 6.89
N LEU A 540 -16.14 6.24 6.97
CA LEU A 540 -14.85 5.59 6.86
C LEU A 540 -14.25 5.74 5.45
N ALA A 541 -15.03 5.65 4.39
CA ALA A 541 -14.58 5.89 3.03
C ALA A 541 -14.14 7.35 2.79
N LEU A 542 -14.78 8.30 3.45
CA LEU A 542 -14.41 9.71 3.40
C LEU A 542 -13.19 10.04 4.27
N SER A 543 -12.82 9.19 5.20
CA SER A 543 -11.75 9.42 6.18
C SER A 543 -10.38 9.69 5.53
N GLY A 544 -10.10 9.09 4.37
CA GLY A 544 -8.87 9.34 3.62
C GLY A 544 -8.68 10.79 3.18
N ALA A 545 -9.77 11.54 2.95
CA ALA A 545 -9.72 12.97 2.63
C ALA A 545 -9.53 13.85 3.88
N PHE A 546 -9.74 13.30 5.09
CA PHE A 546 -9.73 14.00 6.37
C PHE A 546 -8.86 13.29 7.40
N ILE A 547 -7.70 12.78 6.96
CA ILE A 547 -6.82 11.94 7.80
C ILE A 547 -6.47 12.60 9.14
N THR A 548 -6.26 13.92 9.16
CA THR A 548 -5.97 14.70 10.36
C THR A 548 -7.13 14.70 11.37
N GLN A 549 -8.36 14.60 10.89
CA GLN A 549 -9.55 14.55 11.75
C GLN A 549 -9.83 13.13 12.24
N VAL A 550 -9.42 12.12 11.49
CA VAL A 550 -9.68 10.71 11.82
C VAL A 550 -8.69 10.19 12.86
N GLY A 551 -7.43 10.62 12.79
CA GLY A 551 -6.38 10.23 13.76
C GLY A 551 -6.42 10.98 15.10
N ALA A 552 -7.39 11.87 15.29
CA ALA A 552 -7.59 12.61 16.54
C ALA A 552 -9.03 12.44 17.04
N ILE A 553 -9.29 12.78 18.31
CA ILE A 553 -10.66 12.80 18.85
C ILE A 553 -11.39 14.04 18.31
N THR A 554 -12.21 13.83 17.29
CA THR A 554 -12.98 14.85 16.59
C THR A 554 -14.43 14.38 16.40
N PRO A 555 -15.38 15.26 16.02
CA PRO A 555 -16.74 14.82 15.72
C PRO A 555 -16.81 13.71 14.67
N LEU A 556 -15.92 13.73 13.66
CA LEU A 556 -15.87 12.69 12.61
C LEU A 556 -15.41 11.33 13.18
N SER A 557 -14.31 11.30 13.91
CA SER A 557 -13.76 10.06 14.47
C SER A 557 -14.72 9.47 15.53
N VAL A 558 -15.31 10.33 16.38
CA VAL A 558 -16.33 9.91 17.36
C VAL A 558 -17.58 9.37 16.66
N ALA A 559 -18.03 9.98 15.55
CA ALA A 559 -19.16 9.47 14.78
C ALA A 559 -18.86 8.07 14.18
N ILE A 560 -17.66 7.86 13.61
CA ILE A 560 -17.22 6.55 13.13
C ILE A 560 -17.26 5.51 14.27
N PHE A 561 -16.71 5.84 15.43
CA PHE A 561 -16.72 4.97 16.60
C PHE A 561 -18.14 4.63 17.04
N LEU A 562 -18.99 5.64 17.25
CA LEU A 562 -20.37 5.43 17.71
C LEU A 562 -21.20 4.61 16.73
N LEU A 563 -21.03 4.81 15.42
CA LEU A 563 -21.73 4.05 14.40
C LEU A 563 -21.24 2.59 14.33
N SER A 564 -19.91 2.35 14.48
CA SER A 564 -19.33 1.00 14.54
C SER A 564 -19.81 0.22 15.76
N LEU A 565 -20.11 0.90 16.86
CA LEU A 565 -20.70 0.34 18.08
C LEU A 565 -22.22 0.15 17.93
N ALA A 566 -22.91 1.17 17.42
CA ALA A 566 -24.36 1.16 17.29
C ALA A 566 -24.88 0.08 16.36
N TYR A 567 -24.20 -0.18 15.24
CA TYR A 567 -24.69 -1.14 14.26
C TYR A 567 -24.87 -2.56 14.82
N PRO A 568 -23.87 -3.22 15.42
CA PRO A 568 -24.06 -4.56 15.99
C PRO A 568 -25.09 -4.60 17.14
N ILE A 569 -25.16 -3.52 17.94
CA ILE A 569 -26.15 -3.40 19.01
C ILE A 569 -27.56 -3.33 18.41
N LEU A 570 -27.77 -2.52 17.38
CA LEU A 570 -29.06 -2.41 16.69
C LEU A 570 -29.44 -3.72 15.99
N ALA A 571 -28.46 -4.41 15.38
CA ALA A 571 -28.67 -5.72 14.79
C ALA A 571 -29.15 -6.74 15.86
N ALA A 572 -28.50 -6.78 17.02
CA ALA A 572 -28.95 -7.61 18.15
C ALA A 572 -30.36 -7.20 18.67
N TRP A 573 -30.63 -5.89 18.71
CA TRP A 573 -31.93 -5.38 19.11
C TRP A 573 -33.07 -5.80 18.19
N VAL A 574 -32.82 -5.95 16.87
CA VAL A 574 -33.81 -6.53 15.93
C VAL A 574 -34.24 -7.92 16.38
N VAL A 575 -33.31 -8.76 16.86
CA VAL A 575 -33.65 -10.12 17.37
C VAL A 575 -34.50 -10.07 18.61
N ILE A 576 -34.19 -9.14 19.52
CA ILE A 576 -35.01 -8.92 20.75
C ILE A 576 -36.42 -8.48 20.37
N GLN A 577 -36.60 -7.57 19.43
CA GLN A 577 -37.88 -7.12 18.93
C GLN A 577 -38.71 -8.27 18.30
N LEU A 578 -38.05 -9.17 17.58
CA LEU A 578 -38.69 -10.38 17.05
C LEU A 578 -39.22 -11.28 18.17
N TYR A 579 -38.42 -11.51 19.21
CA TYR A 579 -38.82 -12.31 20.35
C TYR A 579 -40.03 -11.72 21.06
N ILE A 580 -40.04 -10.39 21.29
CA ILE A 580 -41.17 -9.68 21.91
C ILE A 580 -42.46 -9.75 21.05
N SER A 581 -42.30 -9.77 19.71
CA SER A 581 -43.40 -9.73 18.73
C SER A 581 -43.86 -11.12 18.25
N ARG A 582 -43.37 -12.21 18.84
CA ARG A 582 -43.58 -13.60 18.40
C ARG A 582 -45.03 -14.07 18.35
N ASP A 583 -45.91 -13.44 19.11
CA ASP A 583 -47.35 -13.81 19.19
C ASP A 583 -48.15 -13.43 17.94
N ARG A 584 -47.52 -12.72 16.98
CA ARG A 584 -48.15 -12.19 15.76
C ARG A 584 -47.33 -12.46 14.51
N MET A 585 -47.22 -13.73 14.13
CA MET A 585 -46.43 -14.19 12.95
C MET A 585 -47.18 -13.89 11.65
N ASN A 586 -47.05 -12.64 11.18
CA ASN A 586 -47.57 -12.19 9.88
C ASN A 586 -46.44 -11.90 8.89
N PHE A 587 -46.73 -11.50 7.66
CA PHE A 587 -45.71 -11.21 6.62
C PHE A 587 -44.63 -10.22 7.09
N PRO A 588 -44.94 -9.05 7.73
CA PRO A 588 -43.91 -8.17 8.27
C PRO A 588 -43.00 -8.81 9.32
N TYR A 589 -43.49 -9.75 10.12
CA TYR A 589 -42.71 -10.49 11.08
C TYR A 589 -41.69 -11.38 10.37
N TRP A 590 -42.11 -12.21 9.42
CA TRP A 590 -41.22 -13.10 8.69
C TRP A 590 -40.21 -12.36 7.82
N TYR A 591 -40.61 -11.23 7.25
CA TYR A 591 -39.69 -10.31 6.58
C TYR A 591 -38.61 -9.80 7.56
N ALA A 592 -39.01 -9.37 8.76
CA ALA A 592 -38.08 -8.91 9.79
C ALA A 592 -37.16 -10.05 10.30
N VAL A 593 -37.64 -11.30 10.36
CA VAL A 593 -36.83 -12.50 10.68
C VAL A 593 -35.72 -12.68 9.64
N ALA A 594 -36.08 -12.70 8.36
CA ALA A 594 -35.10 -12.84 7.28
C ALA A 594 -34.07 -11.70 7.30
N PHE A 595 -34.55 -10.46 7.51
CA PHE A 595 -33.68 -9.28 7.61
C PHE A 595 -32.75 -9.33 8.83
N ALA A 596 -33.24 -9.82 9.98
CA ALA A 596 -32.43 -10.01 11.18
C ALA A 596 -31.29 -11.03 10.94
N ILE A 597 -31.58 -12.13 10.27
CA ILE A 597 -30.55 -13.14 9.93
C ILE A 597 -29.43 -12.48 9.12
N VAL A 598 -29.76 -11.72 8.08
CA VAL A 598 -28.77 -11.03 7.25
C VAL A 598 -27.97 -10.02 8.08
N HIS A 599 -28.63 -9.23 8.96
CA HIS A 599 -27.93 -8.32 9.86
C HIS A 599 -26.97 -9.02 10.82
N GLN A 600 -27.37 -10.18 11.39
CA GLN A 600 -26.49 -10.96 12.28
C GLN A 600 -25.25 -11.48 11.54
N LEU A 601 -25.39 -11.97 10.31
CA LEU A 601 -24.27 -12.43 9.51
C LEU A 601 -23.29 -11.29 9.22
N VAL A 602 -23.78 -10.11 8.82
CA VAL A 602 -22.93 -8.95 8.56
C VAL A 602 -22.30 -8.41 9.85
N ALA A 603 -23.08 -8.29 10.95
CA ALA A 603 -22.56 -7.84 12.24
C ALA A 603 -21.49 -8.81 12.77
N GLY A 604 -21.73 -10.12 12.69
CA GLY A 604 -20.77 -11.15 13.07
C GLY A 604 -19.47 -11.02 12.27
N TYR A 605 -19.57 -10.85 10.94
CA TYR A 605 -18.40 -10.63 10.09
C TYR A 605 -17.61 -9.37 10.51
N LEU A 606 -18.28 -8.25 10.74
CA LEU A 606 -17.62 -6.99 11.13
C LEU A 606 -16.95 -7.09 12.50
N VAL A 607 -17.65 -7.68 13.49
CA VAL A 607 -17.11 -7.87 14.85
C VAL A 607 -15.87 -8.77 14.84
N THR A 608 -15.93 -9.91 14.15
CA THR A 608 -14.81 -10.86 14.07
C THR A 608 -13.61 -10.32 13.28
N ASN A 609 -13.82 -9.30 12.45
CA ASN A 609 -12.76 -8.64 11.68
C ASN A 609 -12.33 -7.28 12.26
N GLY A 610 -12.70 -6.97 13.52
CA GLY A 610 -12.19 -5.81 14.25
C GLY A 610 -12.91 -4.48 13.97
N ALA A 611 -14.08 -4.52 13.32
CA ALA A 611 -14.84 -3.30 13.04
C ALA A 611 -15.78 -2.88 14.20
N PHE A 612 -15.81 -3.63 15.32
CA PHE A 612 -16.60 -3.28 16.51
C PHE A 612 -15.86 -2.29 17.39
N ALA A 613 -16.54 -1.24 17.82
CA ALA A 613 -15.96 -0.16 18.63
C ALA A 613 -14.68 0.42 17.98
N PHE A 614 -14.73 0.67 16.68
CA PHE A 614 -13.59 1.04 15.83
C PHE A 614 -13.07 2.43 16.16
N LYS A 615 -12.02 2.49 16.98
CA LYS A 615 -11.37 3.73 17.39
C LYS A 615 -10.27 4.08 16.38
N THR A 616 -10.48 5.15 15.64
CA THR A 616 -9.48 5.62 14.67
C THR A 616 -8.33 6.43 15.29
N TRP A 617 -8.50 6.87 16.55
CA TRP A 617 -7.54 7.65 17.32
C TRP A 617 -6.77 6.82 18.37
N ALA A 618 -6.85 5.48 18.32
CA ALA A 618 -6.18 4.58 19.28
C ALA A 618 -5.31 3.56 18.57
#